data_1e2729d81f397726eb368bbcfaa491b3
#
_entry.id   1e2729d81f397726eb368bbcfaa491b3
#
_cell.length_a   1.000
_cell.length_b   1.000
_cell.length_c   1.000
_cell.angle_alpha   90.00
_cell.angle_beta   90.00
_cell.angle_gamma   90.00
#
_symmetry.space_group_name_H-M   'P 1'
#
loop_
_entity.id
_entity.type
_entity.pdbx_description
1 polymer ?
#
loop_
_entity_poly.entity_id
_entity_poly.type
_entity_poly.pdbx_seq_one_letter_code
_entity_poly.pdbx_strand_id
1 'polypeptide(L)'
;MLVSEAIAGGPPRRILALAERGRIDLVVPDLVEVELIRVLRDKRRWRPARIEAFHAHLAGAIAETPAVPGRAEPLTGNPADDRILASAVENRVDVLVSGNRRHLLPLESSQGVRILTPQALLAELRRRR
;
A
#
# COMPACT_ATOMS: atom_id res chain seq x y z
N MET A 1 9.02 1.57 -0.16
CA MET A 1 7.71 2.28 -0.13
C MET A 1 6.58 1.28 0.08
N LEU A 2 5.68 1.57 0.98
CA LEU A 2 4.55 0.71 1.29
C LEU A 2 3.27 1.29 0.69
N VAL A 3 2.56 0.48 -0.10
CA VAL A 3 1.25 0.86 -0.64
C VAL A 3 0.18 0.02 0.06
N SER A 4 -0.80 0.68 0.67
CA SER A 4 -1.89 0.02 1.37
C SER A 4 -3.19 0.08 0.57
N GLU A 5 -4.27 0.46 1.18
CA GLU A 5 -5.61 0.49 0.60
C GLU A 5 -5.75 1.27 -0.71
N ALA A 6 -4.77 2.11 -1.06
CA ALA A 6 -4.79 2.83 -2.31
C ALA A 6 -4.87 1.90 -3.52
N ILE A 7 -4.26 0.73 -3.43
CA ILE A 7 -4.34 -0.27 -4.51
C ILE A 7 -5.74 -0.88 -4.55
N ALA A 8 -6.36 -1.10 -3.40
CA ALA A 8 -7.68 -1.72 -3.32
C ALA A 8 -8.79 -0.83 -3.93
N GLY A 9 -8.60 0.48 -3.92
CA GLY A 9 -9.55 1.43 -4.51
C GLY A 9 -9.48 1.53 -6.03
N GLY A 10 -8.56 0.81 -6.64
CA GLY A 10 -8.22 0.86 -8.05
C GLY A 10 -6.73 1.11 -8.15
N PRO A 11 -6.00 0.34 -8.94
CA PRO A 11 -4.54 0.44 -8.94
C PRO A 11 -4.10 1.83 -9.38
N PRO A 12 -3.28 2.53 -8.60
CA PRO A 12 -2.61 3.71 -9.10
C PRO A 12 -1.54 3.24 -10.09
N ARG A 13 -1.96 3.09 -11.33
CA ARG A 13 -1.15 2.52 -12.40
C ARG A 13 0.25 3.14 -12.51
N ARG A 14 0.33 4.44 -12.25
CA ARG A 14 1.61 5.15 -12.30
C ARG A 14 2.58 4.68 -11.22
N ILE A 15 2.07 4.37 -10.02
CA ILE A 15 2.91 3.85 -8.94
C ILE A 15 3.42 2.47 -9.29
N LEU A 16 2.57 1.61 -9.83
CA LEU A 16 2.98 0.27 -10.26
C LEU A 16 4.02 0.36 -11.40
N ALA A 17 3.82 1.28 -12.34
CA ALA A 17 4.77 1.50 -13.42
C ALA A 17 6.14 1.95 -12.91
N LEU A 18 6.16 2.83 -11.90
CA LEU A 18 7.41 3.26 -11.27
C LEU A 18 8.12 2.10 -10.57
N ALA A 19 7.37 1.23 -9.92
CA ALA A 19 7.92 0.04 -9.28
C ALA A 19 8.53 -0.92 -10.31
N GLU A 20 7.85 -1.13 -11.43
CA GLU A 20 8.34 -1.98 -12.51
C GLU A 20 9.62 -1.44 -13.13
N ARG A 21 9.77 -0.13 -13.17
CA ARG A 21 10.98 0.54 -13.70
C ARG A 21 12.10 0.64 -12.68
N GLY A 22 11.89 0.12 -11.46
CA GLY A 22 12.91 0.19 -10.42
C GLY A 22 13.11 1.58 -9.80
N ARG A 23 12.18 2.50 -10.03
CA ARG A 23 12.27 3.85 -9.47
C ARG A 23 11.84 3.94 -8.02
N ILE A 24 11.03 2.99 -7.58
CA ILE A 24 10.61 2.85 -6.18
C ILE A 24 10.65 1.37 -5.83
N ASP A 25 10.86 1.09 -4.56
CA ASP A 25 10.74 -0.26 -4.03
C ASP A 25 9.34 -0.40 -3.43
N LEU A 26 8.50 -1.19 -4.09
CA LEU A 26 7.13 -1.39 -3.66
C LEU A 26 7.07 -2.51 -2.63
N VAL A 27 6.60 -2.18 -1.43
CA VAL A 27 6.42 -3.13 -0.34
C VAL A 27 4.93 -3.26 -0.06
N VAL A 28 4.39 -4.47 -0.21
CA VAL A 28 2.97 -4.73 0.04
C VAL A 28 2.87 -5.83 1.09
N PRO A 29 2.40 -5.52 2.30
CA PRO A 29 2.24 -6.54 3.33
C PRO A 29 1.29 -7.65 2.89
N ASP A 30 1.50 -8.86 3.39
CA ASP A 30 0.69 -10.03 3.05
C ASP A 30 -0.81 -9.80 3.30
N LEU A 31 -1.16 -9.17 4.42
CA LEU A 31 -2.54 -8.86 4.76
C LEU A 31 -3.17 -7.91 3.74
N VAL A 32 -2.42 -6.92 3.28
CA VAL A 32 -2.89 -5.95 2.28
C VAL A 32 -3.13 -6.65 0.94
N GLU A 33 -2.26 -7.56 0.55
CA GLU A 33 -2.42 -8.33 -0.68
C GLU A 33 -3.68 -9.20 -0.65
N VAL A 34 -3.93 -9.88 0.47
CA VAL A 34 -5.14 -10.68 0.67
C VAL A 34 -6.39 -9.82 0.60
N GLU A 35 -6.39 -8.66 1.27
CA GLU A 35 -7.52 -7.73 1.25
C GLU A 35 -7.78 -7.18 -0.16
N LEU A 36 -6.73 -6.91 -0.91
CA LEU A 36 -6.85 -6.43 -2.28
C LEU A 36 -7.59 -7.46 -3.15
N ILE A 37 -7.17 -8.72 -3.09
CA ILE A 37 -7.80 -9.81 -3.85
C ILE A 37 -9.28 -9.93 -3.46
N ARG A 38 -9.58 -9.86 -2.17
CA ARG A 38 -10.95 -9.93 -1.67
C ARG A 38 -11.82 -8.79 -2.21
N VAL A 39 -11.30 -7.57 -2.21
CA VAL A 39 -12.03 -6.40 -2.73
C VAL A 39 -12.31 -6.54 -4.23
N LEU A 40 -11.32 -6.99 -5.00
CA LEU A 40 -11.50 -7.18 -6.44
C LEU A 40 -12.55 -8.24 -6.74
N ARG A 41 -12.54 -9.33 -5.98
CA ARG A 41 -13.52 -10.42 -6.15
C ARG A 41 -14.92 -10.03 -5.67
N ASP A 42 -15.05 -9.52 -4.45
CA ASP A 42 -16.33 -9.36 -3.78
C ASP A 42 -16.98 -8.00 -4.01
N LYS A 43 -16.22 -6.93 -4.08
CA LYS A 43 -16.75 -5.58 -4.27
C LYS A 43 -16.73 -5.12 -5.72
N ARG A 44 -15.65 -5.40 -6.43
CA ARG A 44 -15.48 -5.01 -7.83
C ARG A 44 -15.98 -6.07 -8.80
N ARG A 45 -16.23 -7.27 -8.29
CA ARG A 45 -16.74 -8.41 -9.05
C ARG A 45 -15.94 -8.72 -10.32
N TRP A 46 -14.63 -8.59 -10.21
CA TRP A 46 -13.75 -8.99 -11.29
C TRP A 46 -13.80 -10.49 -11.51
N ARG A 47 -13.72 -10.91 -12.75
CA ARG A 47 -13.64 -12.34 -13.09
C ARG A 47 -12.35 -12.94 -12.55
N PRO A 48 -12.36 -14.21 -12.14
CA PRO A 48 -11.16 -14.87 -11.62
C PRO A 48 -9.93 -14.74 -12.52
N ALA A 49 -10.11 -14.88 -13.84
CA ALA A 49 -9.01 -14.74 -14.79
C ALA A 49 -8.39 -13.34 -14.75
N ARG A 50 -9.21 -12.30 -14.59
CA ARG A 50 -8.71 -10.93 -14.49
C ARG A 50 -7.97 -10.69 -13.19
N ILE A 51 -8.45 -11.23 -12.09
CA ILE A 51 -7.79 -11.15 -10.79
C ILE A 51 -6.43 -11.84 -10.86
N GLU A 52 -6.38 -13.03 -11.43
CA GLU A 52 -5.15 -13.79 -11.57
C GLU A 52 -4.12 -13.05 -12.41
N ALA A 53 -4.54 -12.46 -13.53
CA ALA A 53 -3.64 -11.69 -14.38
C ALA A 53 -3.12 -10.44 -13.66
N PHE A 54 -3.98 -9.73 -12.93
CA PHE A 54 -3.57 -8.57 -12.14
C PHE A 54 -2.62 -8.97 -11.02
N HIS A 55 -2.92 -10.05 -10.33
CA HIS A 55 -2.07 -10.55 -9.22
C HIS A 55 -0.67 -10.92 -9.72
N ALA A 56 -0.58 -11.58 -10.86
CA ALA A 56 0.70 -11.92 -11.47
C ALA A 56 1.49 -10.66 -11.84
N HIS A 57 0.81 -9.67 -12.40
CA HIS A 57 1.41 -8.39 -12.75
C HIS A 57 1.93 -7.65 -11.50
N LEU A 58 1.10 -7.61 -10.46
CA LEU A 58 1.45 -6.99 -9.18
C LEU A 58 2.65 -7.69 -8.55
N ALA A 59 2.66 -9.01 -8.55
CA ALA A 59 3.76 -9.80 -7.98
C ALA A 59 5.10 -9.46 -8.65
N GLY A 60 5.10 -9.18 -9.94
CA GLY A 60 6.31 -8.76 -10.66
C GLY A 60 6.79 -7.37 -10.29
N ALA A 61 5.91 -6.52 -9.74
CA ALA A 61 6.25 -5.16 -9.35
C ALA A 61 6.63 -5.04 -7.87
N ILE A 62 6.24 -6.02 -7.04
CA ILE A 62 6.49 -5.99 -5.59
C ILE A 62 7.92 -6.41 -5.27
N ALA A 63 8.61 -5.58 -4.47
CA ALA A 63 9.95 -5.90 -3.97
C ALA A 63 9.89 -6.84 -2.77
N GLU A 64 8.96 -6.59 -1.85
CA GLU A 64 8.81 -7.37 -0.62
C GLU A 64 7.35 -7.50 -0.20
N THR A 65 7.02 -8.64 0.41
CA THR A 65 5.69 -8.89 0.99
C THR A 65 5.86 -9.32 2.44
N PRO A 66 6.08 -8.37 3.36
CA PRO A 66 6.31 -8.72 4.76
C PRO A 66 5.04 -9.18 5.46
N ALA A 67 5.20 -9.97 6.52
CA ALA A 67 4.11 -10.32 7.41
C ALA A 67 3.71 -9.09 8.24
N VAL A 68 2.42 -8.97 8.52
CA VAL A 68 1.90 -7.91 9.38
C VAL A 68 1.92 -8.41 10.82
N PRO A 69 2.42 -7.63 11.80
CA PRO A 69 2.42 -8.07 13.20
C PRO A 69 0.99 -8.32 13.70
N GLY A 70 0.85 -9.28 14.61
CA GLY A 70 -0.45 -9.66 15.16
C GLY A 70 -1.08 -8.59 16.04
N ARG A 71 -0.23 -7.73 16.64
CA ARG A 71 -0.66 -6.63 17.50
C ARG A 71 0.19 -5.40 17.22
N ALA A 72 -0.41 -4.23 17.39
CA ALA A 72 0.29 -2.97 17.22
C ALA A 72 -0.24 -1.93 18.19
N GLU A 73 0.58 -0.91 18.45
CA GLU A 73 0.19 0.21 19.27
C GLU A 73 -1.02 0.93 18.67
N PRO A 74 -2.03 1.30 19.48
CA PRO A 74 -3.27 1.94 18.97
C PRO A 74 -3.02 3.42 18.64
N LEU A 75 -2.60 3.69 17.42
CA LEU A 75 -2.28 5.03 16.95
C LEU A 75 -3.33 5.62 16.00
N THR A 76 -4.03 4.75 15.24
CA THR A 76 -4.90 5.22 14.15
C THR A 76 -6.39 5.23 14.50
N GLY A 77 -6.78 4.55 15.56
CA GLY A 77 -8.18 4.34 15.88
C GLY A 77 -8.79 3.12 15.20
N ASN A 78 -8.01 2.39 14.40
CA ASN A 78 -8.44 1.16 13.74
C ASN A 78 -7.34 0.11 13.89
N PRO A 79 -7.63 -1.06 14.52
CA PRO A 79 -6.61 -2.09 14.77
C PRO A 79 -5.92 -2.61 13.52
N ALA A 80 -6.63 -2.76 12.41
CA ALA A 80 -6.03 -3.24 11.16
C ALA A 80 -5.03 -2.21 10.61
N ASP A 81 -5.40 -0.93 10.64
CA ASP A 81 -4.52 0.15 10.20
C ASP A 81 -3.31 0.30 11.11
N ASP A 82 -3.48 0.11 12.43
CA ASP A 82 -2.36 0.11 13.38
C ASP A 82 -1.33 -0.96 13.02
N ARG A 83 -1.79 -2.13 12.64
CA ARG A 83 -0.91 -3.24 12.25
C ARG A 83 -0.18 -2.97 10.94
N ILE A 84 -0.87 -2.37 9.97
CA ILE A 84 -0.27 -1.98 8.69
C ILE A 84 0.80 -0.91 8.93
N LEU A 85 0.50 0.09 9.75
CA LEU A 85 1.46 1.13 10.10
C LEU A 85 2.68 0.54 10.82
N ALA A 86 2.47 -0.39 11.76
CA ALA A 86 3.54 -1.07 12.45
C ALA A 86 4.45 -1.84 11.47
N SER A 87 3.86 -2.51 10.48
CA SER A 87 4.61 -3.18 9.43
C SER A 87 5.48 -2.20 8.65
N ALA A 88 4.93 -1.04 8.31
CA ALA A 88 5.68 0.01 7.61
C ALA A 88 6.89 0.49 8.43
N VAL A 89 6.68 0.69 9.73
CA VAL A 89 7.75 1.14 10.64
C VAL A 89 8.83 0.06 10.77
N GLU A 90 8.43 -1.20 10.99
CA GLU A 90 9.37 -2.32 11.13
C GLU A 90 10.22 -2.53 9.88
N ASN A 91 9.64 -2.33 8.72
CA ASN A 91 10.34 -2.52 7.44
C ASN A 91 11.02 -1.25 6.94
N ARG A 92 11.03 -0.20 7.75
CA ARG A 92 11.72 1.06 7.47
C ARG A 92 11.35 1.67 6.13
N VAL A 93 10.07 1.59 5.76
CA VAL A 93 9.61 2.25 4.55
C VAL A 93 9.60 3.77 4.73
N ASP A 94 9.85 4.48 3.65
CA ASP A 94 9.87 5.96 3.69
C ASP A 94 8.45 6.53 3.69
N VAL A 95 7.57 5.91 2.91
CA VAL A 95 6.22 6.41 2.68
C VAL A 95 5.21 5.28 2.70
N LEU A 96 4.16 5.45 3.50
CA LEU A 96 2.96 4.63 3.46
C LEU A 96 1.93 5.35 2.58
N VAL A 97 1.59 4.75 1.46
CA VAL A 97 0.63 5.33 0.53
C VAL A 97 -0.76 4.81 0.84
N SER A 98 -1.70 5.71 1.09
CA SER A 98 -3.05 5.32 1.48
C SER A 98 -4.09 6.30 0.98
N GLY A 99 -5.29 5.79 0.69
CA GLY A 99 -6.48 6.62 0.49
C GLY A 99 -7.32 6.79 1.75
N ASN A 100 -6.87 6.22 2.86
CA ASN A 100 -7.62 6.22 4.12
C ASN A 100 -7.56 7.58 4.83
N ARG A 101 -8.55 8.42 4.58
CA ARG A 101 -8.65 9.76 5.16
C ARG A 101 -9.08 9.78 6.60
N ARG A 102 -9.60 8.68 7.10
CA ARG A 102 -10.19 8.60 8.42
C ARG A 102 -9.19 8.22 9.50
N HIS A 103 -8.32 7.26 9.21
CA HIS A 103 -7.44 6.68 10.22
C HIS A 103 -5.96 6.90 9.96
N LEU A 104 -5.51 6.83 8.71
CA LEU A 104 -4.08 6.93 8.38
C LEU A 104 -3.64 8.33 7.99
N LEU A 105 -4.32 8.96 7.03
CA LEU A 105 -3.90 10.28 6.53
C LEU A 105 -3.85 11.37 7.60
N PRO A 106 -4.76 11.40 8.61
CA PRO A 106 -4.69 12.42 9.65
C PRO A 106 -3.41 12.39 10.49
N LEU A 107 -2.72 11.26 10.55
CA LEU A 107 -1.45 11.16 11.27
C LEU A 107 -0.30 11.90 10.58
N GLU A 108 -0.39 12.06 9.26
CA GLU A 108 0.65 12.66 8.41
C GLU A 108 1.99 11.92 8.43
N SER A 109 2.48 11.54 9.59
CA SER A 109 3.69 10.73 9.74
C SER A 109 3.69 10.00 11.07
N SER A 110 4.48 8.94 11.17
CA SER A 110 4.65 8.19 12.40
C SER A 110 6.00 7.47 12.36
N GLN A 111 6.84 7.72 13.36
CA GLN A 111 8.11 7.04 13.55
C GLN A 111 9.00 6.98 12.30
N GLY A 112 9.05 8.09 11.56
CA GLY A 112 9.86 8.19 10.36
C GLY A 112 9.16 7.79 9.07
N VAL A 113 7.95 7.26 9.15
CA VAL A 113 7.14 6.89 7.97
C VAL A 113 6.18 8.04 7.66
N ARG A 114 6.27 8.59 6.47
CA ARG A 114 5.34 9.62 6.01
C ARG A 114 4.11 8.95 5.40
N ILE A 115 2.94 9.52 5.60
CA ILE A 115 1.68 8.97 5.07
C ILE A 115 1.15 9.92 4.02
N LEU A 116 1.10 9.46 2.78
CA LEU A 116 0.71 10.27 1.62
C LEU A 116 -0.38 9.59 0.80
N THR A 117 -1.17 10.41 0.12
CA THR A 117 -2.05 9.90 -0.93
C THR A 117 -1.21 9.53 -2.15
N PRO A 118 -1.74 8.68 -3.07
CA PRO A 118 -1.05 8.41 -4.32
C PRO A 118 -0.71 9.67 -5.11
N GLN A 119 -1.64 10.63 -5.15
CA GLN A 119 -1.44 11.89 -5.87
C GLN A 119 -0.31 12.72 -5.26
N ALA A 120 -0.27 12.80 -3.93
CA ALA A 120 0.79 13.55 -3.24
C ALA A 120 2.15 12.92 -3.49
N LEU A 121 2.25 11.60 -3.46
CA LEU A 121 3.48 10.88 -3.76
C LEU A 121 3.94 11.15 -5.19
N LEU A 122 3.05 11.03 -6.16
CA LEU A 122 3.39 11.26 -7.56
C LEU A 122 3.86 12.70 -7.79
N ALA A 123 3.21 13.68 -7.14
CA ALA A 123 3.62 15.08 -7.24
C ALA A 123 5.02 15.30 -6.66
N GLU A 124 5.33 14.67 -5.54
CA GLU A 124 6.64 14.77 -4.91
C GLU A 124 7.73 14.15 -5.78
N LEU A 125 7.47 12.99 -6.37
CA LEU A 125 8.42 12.31 -7.25
C LEU A 125 8.72 13.12 -8.51
N ARG A 126 7.75 13.84 -9.04
CA ARG A 126 7.96 14.75 -10.18
C ARG A 126 8.91 15.88 -9.84
N ARG A 127 8.82 16.42 -8.64
CA ARG A 127 9.68 17.52 -8.19
C ARG A 127 11.13 17.11 -7.99
N ARG A 128 11.38 15.82 -7.83
CA ARG A 128 12.73 15.27 -7.60
C ARG A 128 13.49 14.93 -8.88
N ARG A 129 12.91 15.19 -10.02
CA ARG A 129 13.58 14.94 -11.30
C ARG A 129 14.64 15.99 -11.61
#